data_f466424667c1bc4dbd6853b52025d941
#
_entry.id   f466424667c1bc4dbd6853b52025d941
#
_cell.length_a   1.000
_cell.length_b   1.000
_cell.length_c   1.000
_cell.angle_alpha   90.00
_cell.angle_beta   90.00
_cell.angle_gamma   90.00
#
_symmetry.space_group_name_H-M   'P 1'
#
loop_
_entity.id
_entity.type
_entity.pdbx_description
1 polymer ?
#
loop_
_entity_poly.entity_id
_entity_poly.type
_entity_poly.pdbx_seq_one_letter_code
_entity_poly.pdbx_strand_id
1 'polypeptide(L)'
;MVTFSSDLLDKTFAALAHPTRRAILTQLTREGSASVTDLAEPFDVSLMAVSKHLKVLDEAGLVRREKDGRVHRCSFDPHTMDIARDWMEEHRVYWTQ
;
A
#
# COMPACT_ATOMS: atom_id res chain seq x y z
N MET A 1 -15.60 -21.90 -2.73
CA MET A 1 -15.21 -20.72 -3.50
C MET A 1 -14.77 -19.61 -2.55
N VAL A 2 -13.61 -19.08 -2.76
CA VAL A 2 -13.14 -17.95 -1.97
C VAL A 2 -13.89 -16.70 -2.44
N THR A 3 -14.55 -16.04 -1.50
CA THR A 3 -15.26 -14.81 -1.79
C THR A 3 -14.37 -13.64 -1.34
N PHE A 4 -13.94 -12.83 -2.29
CA PHE A 4 -13.17 -11.63 -1.98
C PHE A 4 -14.12 -10.48 -1.69
N SER A 5 -13.78 -9.66 -0.68
CA SER A 5 -14.51 -8.44 -0.45
C SER A 5 -14.29 -7.50 -1.63
N SER A 6 -15.36 -7.18 -2.33
CA SER A 6 -15.33 -6.27 -3.46
C SER A 6 -14.79 -4.90 -3.06
N ASP A 7 -15.23 -4.39 -1.91
CA ASP A 7 -14.76 -3.11 -1.38
C ASP A 7 -13.27 -3.13 -1.10
N LEU A 8 -12.77 -4.20 -0.53
CA LEU A 8 -11.35 -4.33 -0.21
C LEU A 8 -10.50 -4.40 -1.47
N LEU A 9 -10.93 -5.18 -2.46
CA LEU A 9 -10.26 -5.24 -3.75
C LEU A 9 -10.26 -3.89 -4.45
N ASP A 10 -11.40 -3.21 -4.45
CA ASP A 10 -11.53 -1.89 -5.07
C ASP A 10 -10.57 -0.88 -4.43
N LYS A 11 -10.52 -0.85 -3.11
CA LYS A 11 -9.60 0.03 -2.38
C LYS A 11 -8.14 -0.30 -2.65
N THR A 12 -7.83 -1.59 -2.72
CA THR A 12 -6.46 -2.04 -2.99
C THR A 12 -6.00 -1.61 -4.37
N PHE A 13 -6.79 -1.89 -5.40
CA PHE A 13 -6.43 -1.51 -6.76
C PHE A 13 -6.43 0.00 -6.96
N ALA A 14 -7.37 0.72 -6.35
CA ALA A 14 -7.39 2.18 -6.40
C ALA A 14 -6.15 2.78 -5.73
N ALA A 15 -5.74 2.23 -4.59
CA ALA A 15 -4.52 2.70 -3.90
C ALA A 15 -3.28 2.46 -4.75
N LEU A 16 -3.21 1.35 -5.47
CA LEU A 16 -2.08 1.00 -6.33
C LEU A 16 -2.09 1.74 -7.68
N ALA A 17 -3.17 2.43 -8.01
CA ALA A 17 -3.31 3.12 -9.29
C ALA A 17 -2.56 4.45 -9.36
N HIS A 18 -1.78 4.79 -8.35
CA HIS A 18 -1.04 6.05 -8.28
C HIS A 18 0.47 5.77 -8.17
N PRO A 19 1.29 6.36 -9.06
CA PRO A 19 2.75 6.07 -9.07
C PRO A 19 3.44 6.38 -7.76
N THR A 20 3.09 7.48 -7.11
CA THR A 20 3.70 7.88 -5.83
C THR A 20 3.39 6.84 -4.76
N ARG A 21 2.15 6.34 -4.71
CA ARG A 21 1.79 5.31 -3.73
C ARG A 21 2.54 4.00 -3.98
N ARG A 22 2.71 3.61 -5.23
CA ARG A 22 3.51 2.42 -5.57
C ARG A 22 4.98 2.60 -5.15
N ALA A 23 5.53 3.80 -5.36
CA ALA A 23 6.91 4.09 -4.96
C ALA A 23 7.07 4.05 -3.43
N ILE A 24 6.10 4.57 -2.69
CA ILE A 24 6.11 4.47 -1.22
C ILE A 24 6.11 3.01 -0.78
N LEU A 25 5.25 2.18 -1.35
CA LEU A 25 5.21 0.76 -1.02
C LEU A 25 6.53 0.06 -1.35
N THR A 26 7.12 0.37 -2.49
CA THR A 26 8.42 -0.19 -2.86
C THR A 26 9.48 0.16 -1.83
N GLN A 27 9.52 1.39 -1.38
CA GLN A 27 10.46 1.83 -0.35
C GLN A 27 10.23 1.07 0.96
N LEU A 28 8.97 0.94 1.38
CA LEU A 28 8.63 0.22 2.61
C LEU A 28 9.00 -1.26 2.54
N THR A 29 8.81 -1.91 1.40
CA THR A 29 9.19 -3.32 1.26
C THR A 29 10.69 -3.51 1.33
N ARG A 30 11.46 -2.54 0.87
CA ARG A 30 12.93 -2.59 0.94
C ARG A 30 13.46 -2.32 2.35
N GLU A 31 12.86 -1.38 3.05
CA GLU A 31 13.36 -0.90 4.34
C GLU A 31 12.71 -1.57 5.53
N GLY A 32 11.58 -2.23 5.34
CA GLY A 32 10.80 -2.85 6.40
C GLY A 32 9.88 -1.85 7.11
N SER A 33 10.39 -0.71 7.52
CA SER A 33 9.60 0.38 8.08
C SER A 33 10.31 1.70 7.82
N ALA A 34 9.56 2.78 7.83
CA ALA A 34 10.12 4.13 7.66
C ALA A 34 9.20 5.16 8.30
N SER A 35 9.76 6.28 8.70
CA SER A 35 8.97 7.42 9.16
C SER A 35 8.32 8.12 7.97
N VAL A 36 7.25 8.88 8.23
CA VAL A 36 6.60 9.68 7.19
C VAL A 36 7.58 10.66 6.57
N THR A 37 8.46 11.26 7.38
CA THR A 37 9.48 12.21 6.91
C THR A 37 10.46 11.53 5.95
N ASP A 38 10.93 10.32 6.29
CA ASP A 38 11.84 9.57 5.42
C ASP A 38 11.17 9.18 4.11
N LEU A 39 9.89 8.83 4.17
CA LEU A 39 9.14 8.48 2.96
C LEU A 39 8.91 9.67 2.03
N ALA A 40 8.82 10.88 2.59
CA ALA A 40 8.61 12.08 1.81
C ALA A 40 9.88 12.55 1.09
N GLU A 41 11.05 12.23 1.62
CA GLU A 41 12.32 12.77 1.16
C GLU A 41 12.57 12.60 -0.35
N PRO A 42 12.36 11.42 -0.95
CA PRO A 42 12.64 11.25 -2.38
C PRO A 42 11.62 11.90 -3.31
N PHE A 43 10.53 12.45 -2.78
CA PHE A 43 9.49 13.03 -3.61
C PHE A 43 9.51 14.55 -3.53
N ASP A 44 9.26 15.19 -4.66
CA ASP A 44 9.14 16.66 -4.72
C ASP A 44 7.68 17.04 -4.41
N VAL A 45 7.21 16.64 -3.23
CA VAL A 45 5.86 16.92 -2.76
C VAL A 45 5.91 17.25 -1.28
N SER A 46 4.87 17.89 -0.78
CA SER A 46 4.80 18.27 0.63
C SER A 46 4.62 17.05 1.52
N LEU A 47 5.02 17.19 2.79
CA LEU A 47 4.79 16.17 3.81
C LEU A 47 3.30 15.86 3.93
N MET A 48 2.44 16.88 3.80
CA MET A 48 1.00 16.72 3.84
C MET A 48 0.50 15.83 2.68
N ALA A 49 1.04 16.00 1.48
CA ALA A 49 0.69 15.17 0.33
C ALA A 49 1.07 13.71 0.55
N VAL A 50 2.26 13.46 1.09
CA VAL A 50 2.71 12.10 1.45
C VAL A 50 1.79 11.51 2.50
N SER A 51 1.42 12.28 3.53
CA SER A 51 0.49 11.83 4.56
C SER A 51 -0.86 11.43 3.99
N LYS A 52 -1.37 12.14 2.99
CA LYS A 52 -2.62 11.79 2.31
C LYS A 52 -2.49 10.48 1.54
N HIS A 53 -1.36 10.26 0.85
CA HIS A 53 -1.10 8.99 0.18
C HIS A 53 -1.03 7.84 1.17
N LEU A 54 -0.38 8.05 2.31
CA LEU A 54 -0.29 7.04 3.36
C LEU A 54 -1.65 6.72 3.95
N LYS A 55 -2.52 7.72 4.09
CA LYS A 55 -3.89 7.49 4.55
C LYS A 55 -4.67 6.58 3.59
N VAL A 56 -4.55 6.80 2.29
CA VAL A 56 -5.18 5.95 1.29
C VAL A 56 -4.65 4.52 1.37
N LEU A 57 -3.35 4.36 1.51
CA LEU A 57 -2.70 3.05 1.64
C LEU A 57 -3.12 2.34 2.93
N ASP A 58 -3.23 3.09 4.03
CA ASP A 58 -3.68 2.56 5.32
C ASP A 58 -5.14 2.09 5.25
N GLU A 59 -6.01 2.90 4.67
CA GLU A 59 -7.42 2.54 4.50
C GLU A 59 -7.61 1.32 3.59
N ALA A 60 -6.70 1.11 2.66
CA ALA A 60 -6.69 -0.08 1.80
C ALA A 60 -6.07 -1.30 2.49
N GLY A 61 -5.50 -1.13 3.69
CA GLY A 61 -4.85 -2.23 4.41
C GLY A 61 -3.48 -2.61 3.88
N LEU A 62 -2.84 -1.74 3.10
CA LEU A 62 -1.52 -2.00 2.51
C LEU A 62 -0.38 -1.49 3.37
N VAL A 63 -0.66 -0.58 4.29
CA VAL A 63 0.31 0.02 5.18
C VAL A 63 -0.25 0.00 6.59
N ARG A 64 0.61 -0.34 7.55
CA ARG A 64 0.30 -0.24 8.97
C ARG A 64 1.01 0.99 9.50
N ARG A 65 0.28 1.84 10.20
CA ARG A 65 0.85 3.05 10.79
C ARG A 65 0.87 2.92 12.29
N GLU A 66 2.03 3.19 12.88
CA GLU A 66 2.20 3.18 14.33
C GLU A 66 2.81 4.49 14.77
N LYS A 67 2.38 4.97 15.93
CA LYS A 67 2.95 6.15 16.54
C LYS A 67 3.94 5.71 17.62
N ASP A 68 5.20 6.09 17.42
CA ASP A 68 6.28 5.83 18.38
C ASP A 68 6.73 7.18 18.93
N GLY A 69 6.18 7.58 20.08
CA GLY A 69 6.39 8.91 20.62
C GLY A 69 5.80 9.97 19.69
N ARG A 70 6.64 10.86 19.17
CA ARG A 70 6.24 11.90 18.20
C ARG A 70 6.45 11.46 16.76
N VAL A 71 7.06 10.30 16.56
CA VAL A 71 7.37 9.79 15.22
C VAL A 71 6.26 8.89 14.75
N HIS A 72 5.77 9.13 13.55
CA HIS A 72 4.84 8.24 12.87
C HIS A 72 5.64 7.33 11.96
N ARG A 73 5.59 6.03 12.23
CA ARG A 73 6.27 5.01 11.45
C ARG A 73 5.27 4.19 10.66
N CYS A 74 5.67 3.83 9.47
CA CYS A 74 4.86 3.05 8.55
C CYS A 74 5.59 1.76 8.21
N SER A 75 4.83 0.68 8.05
CA SER A 75 5.34 -0.59 7.58
C SER A 75 4.38 -1.18 6.56
N PHE A 76 4.89 -2.01 5.66
CA PHE A 76 4.07 -2.69 4.67
C PHE A 76 3.27 -3.80 5.36
N ASP A 77 1.97 -3.85 5.08
CA ASP A 77 1.11 -4.96 5.51
C ASP A 77 0.75 -5.78 4.26
N PRO A 78 1.24 -7.02 4.16
CA PRO A 78 1.02 -7.82 2.95
C PRO A 78 -0.38 -8.43 2.83
N HIS A 79 -1.22 -8.33 3.86
CA HIS A 79 -2.49 -9.05 3.91
C HIS A 79 -3.39 -8.77 2.69
N THR A 80 -3.65 -7.50 2.41
CA THR A 80 -4.53 -7.15 1.29
C THR A 80 -3.84 -7.34 -0.06
N MET A 81 -2.52 -7.22 -0.09
CA MET A 81 -1.75 -7.54 -1.30
C MET A 81 -1.88 -9.03 -1.64
N ASP A 82 -1.85 -9.90 -0.64
CA ASP A 82 -2.06 -11.34 -0.83
C ASP A 82 -3.46 -11.64 -1.36
N ILE A 83 -4.47 -10.93 -0.87
CA ILE A 83 -5.85 -11.07 -1.36
C ILE A 83 -5.92 -10.67 -2.84
N ALA A 84 -5.31 -9.56 -3.21
CA ALA A 84 -5.27 -9.11 -4.60
C ALA A 84 -4.51 -10.10 -5.49
N ARG A 85 -3.39 -10.63 -5.02
CA ARG A 85 -2.63 -11.66 -5.72
C ARG A 85 -3.50 -12.90 -5.96
N ASP A 86 -4.22 -13.35 -4.95
CA ASP A 86 -5.08 -14.54 -5.05
C ASP A 86 -6.19 -14.31 -6.08
N TRP A 87 -6.78 -13.12 -6.09
CA TRP A 87 -7.77 -12.77 -7.11
C TRP A 87 -7.16 -12.83 -8.51
N MET A 88 -5.98 -12.25 -8.69
CA MET A 88 -5.28 -12.30 -9.97
C MET A 88 -4.92 -13.73 -10.37
N GLU A 89 -4.46 -14.54 -9.42
CA GLU A 89 -4.08 -15.93 -9.66
C GLU A 89 -5.27 -16.77 -10.12
N GLU A 90 -6.45 -16.51 -9.56
CA GLU A 90 -7.69 -17.16 -9.96
C GLU A 90 -8.03 -16.93 -11.43
N HIS A 91 -7.60 -15.81 -11.99
CA HIS A 91 -7.86 -15.42 -13.38
C HIS A 91 -6.68 -15.70 -14.32
N ARG A 92 -5.57 -16.15 -13.79
CA ARG A 92 -4.34 -16.32 -14.54
C ARG A 92 -4.48 -17.25 -15.75
N VAL A 93 -5.29 -18.28 -15.63
CA VAL A 93 -5.53 -19.24 -16.70
C VAL A 93 -6.04 -18.57 -17.97
N TYR A 94 -6.71 -17.41 -17.84
CA TYR A 94 -7.30 -16.71 -18.96
C TYR A 94 -6.29 -15.88 -19.77
N TRP A 95 -5.10 -15.63 -19.23
CA TRP A 95 -4.10 -14.82 -19.93
C TRP A 95 -2.74 -15.49 -20.13
N THR A 96 -2.53 -16.69 -19.61
CA THR A 96 -1.24 -17.39 -19.72
C THR A 96 -1.27 -18.52 -20.73
N GLN A 97 -2.23 -18.55 -21.62
CA GLN A 97 -2.32 -19.59 -22.65
C GLN A 97 -1.33 -19.40 -23.77
#